data_799f0b64cfbada3dad2e8fedaadc8bad
#
_entry.id   799f0b64cfbada3dad2e8fedaadc8bad
#
_cell.length_a   1.000
_cell.length_b   1.000
_cell.length_c   1.000
_cell.angle_alpha   90.00
_cell.angle_beta   90.00
_cell.angle_gamma   90.00
#
_symmetry.space_group_name_H-M   'P 1'
#
loop_
_entity.id
_entity.type
_entity.pdbx_description
1 polymer ?
#
loop_
_entity_poly.entity_id
_entity_poly.type
_entity_poly.pdbx_seq_one_letter_code
_entity_poly.pdbx_strand_id
1 'polypeptide(L)'
;PYRHARTDFVTPCTIEKIIKLMRCAFHQAVRWDIIGKNPFEDAILPKREKKVRAIWTADIIRDALNHCSDGKLYVAINLAFACSMRMGEITGLTWDCVHISDEEIARDDAFVWIEKELARVDQKAINAVGEKDILFVFPRLMGGKSSTRLVLKKPKTESSIRKVWIPRTLAFILREWKEKQDKLKEFMGDDYIDYNLVLAQETGRPCEDRIIGNQFERLKKSAGLPNVVFHSLRHSSTTYKLKINKGDV
;
A
#
# COMPACT_ATOMS: atom_id res chain seq x y z
N PRO A 1 10.51 -26.15 27.95
CA PRO A 1 11.40 -26.82 27.00
C PRO A 1 11.65 -26.07 25.69
N TYR A 2 10.90 -24.97 25.40
CA TYR A 2 11.05 -24.23 24.13
C TYR A 2 12.13 -23.14 24.15
N ARG A 3 12.95 -23.06 25.19
CA ARG A 3 13.87 -21.94 25.42
C ARG A 3 15.09 -21.87 24.51
N HIS A 4 15.45 -22.89 23.76
CA HIS A 4 16.76 -22.93 23.10
C HIS A 4 16.78 -23.17 21.59
N ALA A 5 15.63 -23.27 20.94
CA ALA A 5 15.62 -23.40 19.48
C ALA A 5 15.30 -22.07 18.81
N ARG A 6 16.31 -21.27 18.49
CA ARG A 6 16.24 -20.15 17.52
C ARG A 6 15.39 -18.93 17.91
N THR A 7 15.38 -18.51 19.17
CA THR A 7 14.76 -17.23 19.58
C THR A 7 15.44 -16.01 18.94
N ASP A 8 16.67 -16.15 18.47
CA ASP A 8 17.43 -15.06 17.86
C ASP A 8 16.90 -14.66 16.47
N PHE A 9 16.05 -15.49 15.83
CA PHE A 9 15.54 -15.26 14.48
C PHE A 9 14.04 -14.96 14.40
N VAL A 10 13.26 -15.14 15.46
CA VAL A 10 11.81 -15.00 15.43
C VAL A 10 11.33 -14.02 16.50
N THR A 11 10.72 -12.92 16.06
CA THR A 11 10.21 -11.90 16.99
C THR A 11 9.03 -12.43 17.83
N PRO A 12 8.81 -11.93 19.07
CA PRO A 12 7.65 -12.27 19.90
C PRO A 12 6.31 -12.12 19.15
N CYS A 13 6.20 -11.11 18.28
CA CYS A 13 5.03 -10.90 17.43
C CYS A 13 4.80 -12.06 16.43
N THR A 14 5.85 -12.60 15.86
CA THR A 14 5.76 -13.74 14.93
C THR A 14 5.39 -15.02 15.68
N ILE A 15 6.00 -15.27 16.86
CA ILE A 15 5.67 -16.41 17.72
C ILE A 15 4.19 -16.38 18.10
N GLU A 16 3.68 -15.22 18.53
CA GLU A 16 2.26 -15.07 18.87
C GLU A 16 1.34 -15.37 17.68
N LYS A 17 1.69 -14.92 16.46
CA LYS A 17 0.91 -15.23 15.26
C LYS A 17 0.89 -16.72 14.97
N ILE A 18 2.04 -17.40 15.10
CA ILE A 18 2.16 -18.86 14.91
C ILE A 18 1.27 -19.58 15.93
N ILE A 19 1.38 -19.23 17.23
CA ILE A 19 0.58 -19.86 18.29
C ILE A 19 -0.92 -19.64 18.04
N LYS A 20 -1.35 -18.42 17.64
CA LYS A 20 -2.74 -18.14 17.31
C LYS A 20 -3.24 -18.97 16.14
N LEU A 21 -2.42 -19.11 15.09
CA LEU A 21 -2.77 -19.93 13.92
C LEU A 21 -2.90 -21.40 14.30
N MET A 22 -1.92 -21.95 15.05
CA MET A 22 -1.95 -23.33 15.52
C MET A 22 -3.15 -23.57 16.43
N ARG A 23 -3.42 -22.68 17.37
CA ARG A 23 -4.61 -22.77 18.24
C ARG A 23 -5.89 -22.87 17.44
N CYS A 24 -6.05 -22.03 16.42
CA CYS A 24 -7.22 -22.03 15.53
C CYS A 24 -7.33 -23.35 14.75
N ALA A 25 -6.23 -23.83 14.16
CA ALA A 25 -6.19 -25.08 13.41
C ALA A 25 -6.53 -26.31 14.29
N PHE A 26 -5.96 -26.37 15.50
CA PHE A 26 -6.24 -27.46 16.42
C PHE A 26 -7.64 -27.40 17.06
N HIS A 27 -8.22 -26.20 17.22
CA HIS A 27 -9.66 -26.11 17.56
C HIS A 27 -10.53 -26.71 16.46
N GLN A 28 -10.18 -26.49 15.18
CA GLN A 28 -10.92 -27.11 14.09
C GLN A 28 -10.75 -28.64 14.07
N ALA A 29 -9.55 -29.16 14.38
CA ALA A 29 -9.30 -30.59 14.49
C ALA A 29 -10.12 -31.25 15.63
N VAL A 30 -10.30 -30.56 16.77
CA VAL A 30 -11.20 -30.98 17.84
C VAL A 30 -12.66 -31.03 17.36
N ARG A 31 -13.13 -30.00 16.63
CA ARG A 31 -14.50 -29.97 16.08
C ARG A 31 -14.77 -31.08 15.05
N TRP A 32 -13.74 -31.55 14.38
CA TRP A 32 -13.81 -32.67 13.44
C TRP A 32 -13.56 -34.03 14.10
N ASP A 33 -13.50 -34.10 15.45
CA ASP A 33 -13.22 -35.30 16.23
C ASP A 33 -11.92 -36.03 15.85
N ILE A 34 -10.95 -35.30 15.26
CA ILE A 34 -9.64 -35.85 14.90
C ILE A 34 -8.75 -35.97 16.15
N ILE A 35 -8.91 -35.08 17.13
CA ILE A 35 -8.19 -35.06 18.40
C ILE A 35 -9.14 -34.70 19.55
N GLY A 36 -8.91 -35.22 20.74
CA GLY A 36 -9.77 -34.97 21.89
C GLY A 36 -9.57 -33.62 22.58
N LYS A 37 -8.37 -33.02 22.49
CA LYS A 37 -8.04 -31.72 23.12
C LYS A 37 -7.07 -30.93 22.25
N ASN A 38 -7.24 -29.62 22.28
CA ASN A 38 -6.32 -28.71 21.59
C ASN A 38 -5.01 -28.54 22.38
N PRO A 39 -3.84 -29.02 21.88
CA PRO A 39 -2.57 -28.91 22.60
C PRO A 39 -2.05 -27.48 22.74
N PHE A 40 -2.61 -26.52 22.03
CA PHE A 40 -2.23 -25.11 22.09
C PHE A 40 -3.17 -24.25 22.96
N GLU A 41 -4.17 -24.86 23.62
CA GLU A 41 -5.15 -24.13 24.45
C GLU A 41 -4.45 -23.29 25.53
N ASP A 42 -3.56 -23.93 26.27
CA ASP A 42 -2.84 -23.33 27.40
C ASP A 42 -1.47 -22.74 27.00
N ALA A 43 -1.19 -22.56 25.69
CA ALA A 43 0.09 -22.03 25.23
C ALA A 43 0.30 -20.58 25.69
N ILE A 44 1.40 -20.35 26.42
CA ILE A 44 1.74 -19.02 26.94
C ILE A 44 2.31 -18.18 25.82
N LEU A 45 1.69 -17.01 25.62
CA LEU A 45 2.15 -16.03 24.63
C LEU A 45 3.36 -15.24 25.16
N PRO A 46 4.36 -14.97 24.33
CA PRO A 46 5.49 -14.13 24.73
C PRO A 46 5.02 -12.70 25.02
N LYS A 47 5.59 -12.07 26.06
CA LYS A 47 5.34 -10.66 26.37
C LYS A 47 5.81 -9.78 25.23
N ARG A 48 4.97 -8.84 24.82
CA ARG A 48 5.29 -7.82 23.81
C ARG A 48 5.75 -6.54 24.50
N GLU A 49 6.86 -6.01 24.08
CA GLU A 49 7.17 -4.61 24.34
C GLU A 49 6.30 -3.74 23.43
N LYS A 50 5.59 -2.79 24.03
CA LYS A 50 4.84 -1.76 23.28
C LYS A 50 5.85 -0.81 22.64
N LYS A 51 6.22 -1.05 21.40
CA LYS A 51 6.99 -0.08 20.62
C LYS A 51 6.07 1.09 20.23
N VAL A 52 6.38 2.29 20.70
CA VAL A 52 5.75 3.51 20.20
C VAL A 52 6.17 3.66 18.75
N ARG A 53 5.21 3.62 17.83
CA ARG A 53 5.51 3.82 16.41
C ARG A 53 5.77 5.30 16.18
N ALA A 54 6.91 5.61 15.59
CA ALA A 54 7.17 6.95 15.09
C ALA A 54 6.14 7.28 14.00
N ILE A 55 5.58 8.47 14.08
CA ILE A 55 4.69 9.05 13.08
C ILE A 55 5.31 10.35 12.58
N TRP A 56 5.12 10.66 11.31
CA TRP A 56 5.52 11.95 10.77
C TRP A 56 4.43 12.99 11.03
N THR A 57 4.82 14.13 11.54
CA THR A 57 3.95 15.30 11.64
C THR A 57 3.78 15.97 10.26
N ALA A 58 2.84 16.90 10.14
CA ALA A 58 2.66 17.66 8.90
C ALA A 58 3.94 18.42 8.49
N ASP A 59 4.71 18.91 9.47
CA ASP A 59 5.97 19.61 9.20
C ASP A 59 7.05 18.69 8.64
N ILE A 60 7.17 17.48 9.21
CA ILE A 60 8.09 16.45 8.68
C ILE A 60 7.66 16.02 7.26
N ILE A 61 6.36 15.90 7.00
CA ILE A 61 5.85 15.60 5.65
C ILE A 61 6.22 16.71 4.67
N ARG A 62 6.04 17.97 5.07
CA ARG A 62 6.41 19.15 4.25
C ARG A 62 7.90 19.15 3.95
N ASP A 63 8.73 18.90 4.96
CA ASP A 63 10.17 18.80 4.81
C ASP A 63 10.57 17.64 3.86
N ALA A 64 9.96 16.48 4.03
CA ALA A 64 10.16 15.34 3.13
C ALA A 64 9.80 15.68 1.68
N LEU A 65 8.69 16.38 1.44
CA LEU A 65 8.26 16.77 0.10
C LEU A 65 9.23 17.80 -0.51
N ASN A 66 9.77 18.73 0.28
CA ASN A 66 10.76 19.71 -0.17
C ASN A 66 12.09 19.07 -0.63
N HIS A 67 12.47 17.94 -0.02
CA HIS A 67 13.66 17.18 -0.38
C HIS A 67 13.40 16.06 -1.41
N CYS A 68 12.15 15.86 -1.82
CA CYS A 68 11.77 14.78 -2.72
C CYS A 68 11.96 15.17 -4.19
N SER A 69 12.98 14.62 -4.83
CA SER A 69 13.25 14.83 -6.27
C SER A 69 12.54 13.82 -7.18
N ASP A 70 12.10 12.67 -6.66
CA ASP A 70 11.38 11.65 -7.44
C ASP A 70 9.88 11.98 -7.49
N GLY A 71 9.38 12.27 -8.70
CA GLY A 71 7.98 12.67 -8.89
C GLY A 71 6.96 11.59 -8.52
N LYS A 72 7.28 10.30 -8.73
CA LYS A 72 6.41 9.17 -8.36
C LYS A 72 6.28 9.08 -6.84
N LEU A 73 7.41 9.21 -6.14
CA LEU A 73 7.42 9.23 -4.67
C LEU A 73 6.69 10.46 -4.12
N TYR A 74 6.89 11.64 -4.74
CA TYR A 74 6.22 12.87 -4.36
C TYR A 74 4.68 12.72 -4.39
N VAL A 75 4.14 12.20 -5.50
CA VAL A 75 2.72 11.92 -5.64
C VAL A 75 2.26 10.85 -4.65
N ALA A 76 3.05 9.77 -4.47
CA ALA A 76 2.71 8.70 -3.54
C ALA A 76 2.62 9.17 -2.08
N ILE A 77 3.55 10.04 -1.62
CA ILE A 77 3.51 10.62 -0.26
C ILE A 77 2.25 11.47 -0.08
N ASN A 78 1.92 12.32 -1.07
CA ASN A 78 0.73 13.16 -1.03
C ASN A 78 -0.55 12.32 -0.97
N LEU A 79 -0.70 11.28 -1.79
CA LEU A 79 -1.85 10.36 -1.75
C LEU A 79 -1.93 9.59 -0.43
N ALA A 80 -0.80 9.11 0.10
CA ALA A 80 -0.75 8.40 1.38
C ALA A 80 -1.20 9.29 2.54
N PHE A 81 -0.75 10.56 2.56
CA PHE A 81 -1.04 11.47 3.66
C PHE A 81 -2.39 12.16 3.51
N ALA A 82 -2.72 12.73 2.35
CA ALA A 82 -3.99 13.43 2.15
C ALA A 82 -5.19 12.47 2.11
N CYS A 83 -5.06 11.32 1.43
CA CYS A 83 -6.16 10.39 1.20
C CYS A 83 -6.14 9.16 2.12
N SER A 84 -5.14 9.03 2.98
CA SER A 84 -4.97 7.84 3.84
C SER A 84 -4.97 6.53 3.04
N MET A 85 -4.44 6.53 1.82
CA MET A 85 -4.41 5.37 0.93
C MET A 85 -3.37 4.33 1.37
N ARG A 86 -3.64 3.05 1.09
CA ARG A 86 -2.66 1.97 1.23
C ARG A 86 -1.72 1.97 0.02
N MET A 87 -0.53 1.42 0.17
CA MET A 87 0.46 1.34 -0.92
C MET A 87 -0.12 0.68 -2.17
N GLY A 88 -0.78 -0.47 -2.06
CA GLY A 88 -1.41 -1.15 -3.21
C GLY A 88 -2.54 -0.35 -3.86
N GLU A 89 -3.30 0.46 -3.09
CA GLU A 89 -4.30 1.38 -3.61
C GLU A 89 -3.64 2.53 -4.40
N ILE A 90 -2.52 3.07 -3.90
CA ILE A 90 -1.75 4.14 -4.56
C ILE A 90 -1.13 3.65 -5.86
N THR A 91 -0.48 2.49 -5.83
CA THR A 91 0.20 1.93 -7.01
C THR A 91 -0.78 1.36 -8.03
N GLY A 92 -1.99 0.98 -7.60
CA GLY A 92 -3.08 0.50 -8.45
C GLY A 92 -4.08 1.58 -8.88
N LEU A 93 -3.85 2.86 -8.50
CA LEU A 93 -4.72 3.95 -8.91
C LEU A 93 -4.59 4.22 -10.41
N THR A 94 -5.71 4.31 -11.09
CA THR A 94 -5.81 4.59 -12.51
C THR A 94 -6.44 5.96 -12.75
N TRP A 95 -6.14 6.60 -13.88
CA TRP A 95 -6.61 7.95 -14.19
C TRP A 95 -8.12 8.06 -14.34
N ASP A 96 -8.81 6.99 -14.74
CA ASP A 96 -10.28 6.92 -14.75
C ASP A 96 -10.92 7.02 -13.36
N CYS A 97 -10.14 6.82 -12.30
CA CYS A 97 -10.56 6.97 -10.91
C CYS A 97 -10.19 8.34 -10.30
N VAL A 98 -9.61 9.26 -11.07
CA VAL A 98 -9.15 10.58 -10.60
C VAL A 98 -10.00 11.68 -11.23
N HIS A 99 -10.77 12.36 -10.43
CA HIS A 99 -11.71 13.40 -10.83
C HIS A 99 -11.17 14.77 -10.41
N ILE A 100 -10.57 15.48 -11.36
CA ILE A 100 -9.84 16.74 -11.16
C ILE A 100 -10.04 17.71 -12.32
N SER A 101 -11.25 17.76 -12.90
CA SER A 101 -11.60 18.78 -13.89
C SER A 101 -11.54 20.20 -13.29
N ASP A 102 -11.49 21.21 -14.12
CA ASP A 102 -11.47 22.60 -13.65
C ASP A 102 -12.73 22.92 -12.83
N GLU A 103 -13.88 22.40 -13.24
CA GLU A 103 -15.14 22.56 -12.53
C GLU A 103 -15.12 21.86 -11.16
N GLU A 104 -14.61 20.63 -11.07
CA GLU A 104 -14.51 19.89 -9.81
C GLU A 104 -13.55 20.59 -8.86
N ILE A 105 -12.39 21.06 -9.34
CA ILE A 105 -11.43 21.80 -8.51
C ILE A 105 -12.03 23.14 -8.05
N ALA A 106 -12.72 23.87 -8.93
CA ALA A 106 -13.32 25.15 -8.59
C ALA A 106 -14.41 25.06 -7.52
N ARG A 107 -15.15 23.94 -7.50
CA ARG A 107 -16.22 23.66 -6.53
C ARG A 107 -15.76 22.96 -5.26
N ASP A 108 -14.45 22.67 -5.10
CA ASP A 108 -13.91 21.79 -4.04
C ASP A 108 -14.50 20.37 -4.06
N ASP A 109 -14.95 19.90 -5.23
CA ASP A 109 -15.54 18.58 -5.44
C ASP A 109 -14.54 17.56 -6.04
N ALA A 110 -13.27 17.93 -6.18
CA ALA A 110 -12.25 17.02 -6.68
C ALA A 110 -12.10 15.80 -5.77
N PHE A 111 -12.02 14.60 -6.37
CA PHE A 111 -11.93 13.36 -5.59
C PHE A 111 -11.18 12.25 -6.32
N VAL A 112 -10.82 11.24 -5.55
CA VAL A 112 -10.27 9.98 -6.04
C VAL A 112 -11.23 8.85 -5.65
N TRP A 113 -11.55 7.97 -6.61
CA TRP A 113 -12.30 6.76 -6.38
C TRP A 113 -11.35 5.60 -6.14
N ILE A 114 -11.36 5.01 -4.96
CA ILE A 114 -10.49 3.90 -4.60
C ILE A 114 -11.26 2.60 -4.76
N GLU A 115 -11.01 1.87 -5.84
CA GLU A 115 -11.68 0.61 -6.17
C GLU A 115 -10.73 -0.45 -6.75
N LYS A 116 -9.44 -0.11 -6.87
CA LYS A 116 -8.41 -0.97 -7.44
C LYS A 116 -7.19 -1.00 -6.54
N GLU A 117 -6.49 -2.12 -6.53
CA GLU A 117 -5.18 -2.25 -5.88
C GLU A 117 -4.22 -3.07 -6.75
N LEU A 118 -2.96 -2.66 -6.77
CA LEU A 118 -1.88 -3.43 -7.38
C LEU A 118 -1.35 -4.44 -6.37
N ALA A 119 -1.20 -5.69 -6.78
CA ALA A 119 -0.69 -6.75 -5.90
C ALA A 119 0.12 -7.79 -6.68
N ARG A 120 1.04 -8.47 -5.97
CA ARG A 120 1.68 -9.68 -6.48
C ARG A 120 0.94 -10.91 -5.98
N VAL A 121 0.53 -11.79 -6.90
CA VAL A 121 -0.22 -13.01 -6.62
C VAL A 121 0.55 -14.20 -7.20
N ASP A 122 0.58 -15.31 -6.49
CA ASP A 122 1.17 -16.55 -6.98
C ASP A 122 0.37 -17.07 -8.20
N GLN A 123 1.07 -17.50 -9.24
CA GLN A 123 0.43 -18.01 -10.46
C GLN A 123 -0.46 -19.23 -10.18
N LYS A 124 -0.05 -20.09 -9.24
CA LYS A 124 -0.87 -21.24 -8.86
C LYS A 124 -2.17 -20.83 -8.20
N ALA A 125 -2.12 -19.73 -7.39
CA ALA A 125 -3.33 -19.19 -6.77
C ALA A 125 -4.29 -18.59 -7.81
N ILE A 126 -3.77 -17.87 -8.82
CA ILE A 126 -4.58 -17.36 -9.92
C ILE A 126 -5.29 -18.52 -10.64
N ASN A 127 -4.56 -19.60 -10.94
CA ASN A 127 -5.11 -20.75 -11.64
C ASN A 127 -6.13 -21.54 -10.79
N ALA A 128 -5.96 -21.58 -9.47
CA ALA A 128 -6.81 -22.37 -8.56
C ALA A 128 -8.10 -21.64 -8.16
N VAL A 129 -8.04 -20.32 -7.94
CA VAL A 129 -9.16 -19.53 -7.43
C VAL A 129 -9.97 -18.88 -8.58
N GLY A 130 -9.40 -18.86 -9.78
CA GLY A 130 -9.94 -18.12 -10.91
C GLY A 130 -9.69 -16.61 -10.78
N GLU A 131 -10.11 -15.86 -11.79
CA GLU A 131 -9.85 -14.42 -11.90
C GLU A 131 -10.96 -13.56 -11.23
N LYS A 132 -11.74 -14.13 -10.31
CA LYS A 132 -12.98 -13.49 -9.80
C LYS A 132 -12.82 -12.02 -9.37
N ASP A 133 -11.67 -11.66 -8.76
CA ASP A 133 -11.40 -10.30 -8.30
C ASP A 133 -10.25 -9.63 -9.06
N ILE A 134 -9.70 -10.29 -10.09
CA ILE A 134 -8.60 -9.80 -10.90
C ILE A 134 -9.17 -9.02 -12.09
N LEU A 135 -8.80 -7.74 -12.19
CA LEU A 135 -9.21 -6.86 -13.29
C LEU A 135 -8.24 -6.96 -14.47
N PHE A 136 -6.95 -7.13 -14.18
CA PHE A 136 -5.92 -7.22 -15.19
C PHE A 136 -4.68 -7.94 -14.67
N VAL A 137 -4.07 -8.79 -15.50
CA VAL A 137 -2.81 -9.50 -15.21
C VAL A 137 -1.71 -8.90 -16.09
N PHE A 138 -0.76 -8.19 -15.47
CA PHE A 138 0.32 -7.56 -16.22
C PHE A 138 1.27 -8.57 -16.87
N PRO A 139 1.75 -8.32 -18.10
CA PRO A 139 2.73 -9.17 -18.77
C PRO A 139 4.01 -9.33 -17.92
N ARG A 140 4.62 -10.52 -18.02
CA ARG A 140 5.95 -10.74 -17.41
C ARG A 140 7.00 -9.94 -18.15
N LEU A 141 8.01 -9.48 -17.40
CA LEU A 141 9.26 -9.08 -18.03
C LEU A 141 9.90 -10.28 -18.71
N MET A 142 10.41 -10.09 -19.93
CA MET A 142 11.14 -11.15 -20.64
C MET A 142 12.28 -11.68 -19.75
N GLY A 143 12.38 -13.01 -19.63
CA GLY A 143 13.40 -13.68 -18.81
C GLY A 143 13.09 -13.83 -17.33
N GLY A 144 11.99 -13.27 -16.81
CA GLY A 144 11.62 -13.39 -15.39
C GLY A 144 11.13 -14.78 -15.00
N LYS A 145 11.86 -15.46 -14.07
CA LYS A 145 11.49 -16.78 -13.51
C LYS A 145 10.59 -16.70 -12.26
N SER A 146 9.96 -15.55 -11.98
CA SER A 146 9.12 -15.41 -10.79
C SER A 146 7.87 -16.28 -10.85
N SER A 147 7.56 -16.98 -9.76
CA SER A 147 6.29 -17.71 -9.60
C SER A 147 5.08 -16.79 -9.44
N THR A 148 5.31 -15.50 -9.15
CA THR A 148 4.24 -14.52 -8.94
C THR A 148 3.97 -13.66 -10.17
N ARG A 149 2.72 -13.18 -10.28
CA ARG A 149 2.27 -12.24 -11.30
C ARG A 149 1.87 -10.93 -10.63
N LEU A 150 2.13 -9.84 -11.30
CA LEU A 150 1.59 -8.54 -10.93
C LEU A 150 0.18 -8.44 -11.49
N VAL A 151 -0.77 -8.06 -10.65
CA VAL A 151 -2.18 -7.97 -11.03
C VAL A 151 -2.77 -6.67 -10.52
N LEU A 152 -3.69 -6.11 -11.29
CA LEU A 152 -4.63 -5.10 -10.83
C LEU A 152 -5.90 -5.85 -10.40
N LYS A 153 -6.35 -5.63 -9.19
CA LYS A 153 -7.50 -6.35 -8.64
C LYS A 153 -8.39 -5.46 -7.79
N LYS A 154 -9.61 -5.92 -7.53
CA LYS A 154 -10.50 -5.27 -6.58
C LYS A 154 -9.95 -5.40 -5.16
N PRO A 155 -10.19 -4.42 -4.27
CA PRO A 155 -9.86 -4.53 -2.85
C PRO A 155 -10.52 -5.76 -2.20
N LYS A 156 -9.89 -6.30 -1.16
CA LYS A 156 -10.35 -7.52 -0.47
C LYS A 156 -11.76 -7.41 0.14
N THR A 157 -12.20 -6.20 0.50
CA THR A 157 -13.50 -5.94 1.13
C THR A 157 -14.20 -4.80 0.42
N GLU A 158 -15.52 -4.87 0.32
CA GLU A 158 -16.35 -3.79 -0.25
C GLU A 158 -16.18 -2.47 0.51
N SER A 159 -16.00 -2.51 1.82
CA SER A 159 -15.72 -1.33 2.65
C SER A 159 -14.40 -0.61 2.31
N SER A 160 -13.52 -1.25 1.53
CA SER A 160 -12.31 -0.61 1.01
C SER A 160 -12.57 0.22 -0.24
N ILE A 161 -13.68 -0.03 -0.95
CA ILE A 161 -14.13 0.78 -2.09
C ILE A 161 -14.75 2.06 -1.53
N ARG A 162 -14.17 3.20 -1.90
CA ARG A 162 -14.57 4.48 -1.31
C ARG A 162 -14.21 5.67 -2.20
N LYS A 163 -15.02 6.71 -2.11
CA LYS A 163 -14.73 8.05 -2.61
C LYS A 163 -13.93 8.81 -1.55
N VAL A 164 -12.87 9.48 -1.96
CA VAL A 164 -12.07 10.33 -1.08
C VAL A 164 -11.93 11.69 -1.73
N TRP A 165 -12.52 12.72 -1.13
CA TRP A 165 -12.33 14.09 -1.56
C TRP A 165 -10.89 14.53 -1.31
N ILE A 166 -10.32 15.24 -2.25
CA ILE A 166 -8.95 15.70 -2.19
C ILE A 166 -8.88 17.23 -2.12
N PRO A 167 -7.91 17.79 -1.38
CA PRO A 167 -7.72 19.23 -1.37
C PRO A 167 -7.25 19.73 -2.74
N ARG A 168 -7.57 20.99 -3.06
CA ARG A 168 -7.15 21.66 -4.32
C ARG A 168 -5.66 21.50 -4.59
N THR A 169 -4.83 21.61 -3.58
CA THR A 169 -3.37 21.45 -3.71
C THR A 169 -2.99 20.09 -4.28
N LEU A 170 -3.63 19.00 -3.80
CA LEU A 170 -3.38 17.67 -4.34
C LEU A 170 -3.95 17.50 -5.74
N ALA A 171 -5.12 18.09 -6.04
CA ALA A 171 -5.69 18.06 -7.38
C ALA A 171 -4.75 18.73 -8.41
N PHE A 172 -4.14 19.88 -8.07
CA PHE A 172 -3.13 20.53 -8.93
C PHE A 172 -1.87 19.68 -9.10
N ILE A 173 -1.36 19.06 -8.02
CA ILE A 173 -0.21 18.14 -8.08
C ILE A 173 -0.50 16.98 -9.04
N LEU A 174 -1.69 16.38 -8.96
CA LEU A 174 -2.09 15.26 -9.84
C LEU A 174 -2.23 15.73 -11.30
N ARG A 175 -2.74 16.93 -11.54
CA ARG A 175 -2.84 17.51 -12.89
C ARG A 175 -1.47 17.73 -13.51
N GLU A 176 -0.56 18.39 -12.79
CA GLU A 176 0.83 18.57 -13.26
C GLU A 176 1.53 17.22 -13.48
N TRP A 177 1.25 16.24 -12.64
CA TRP A 177 1.79 14.90 -12.79
C TRP A 177 1.27 14.23 -14.06
N LYS A 178 -0.03 14.37 -14.34
CA LYS A 178 -0.65 13.86 -15.57
C LYS A 178 -0.02 14.49 -16.81
N GLU A 179 0.14 15.81 -16.83
CA GLU A 179 0.77 16.51 -17.94
C GLU A 179 2.22 16.05 -18.21
N LYS A 180 3.00 15.82 -17.13
CA LYS A 180 4.36 15.25 -17.25
C LYS A 180 4.33 13.83 -17.83
N GLN A 181 3.37 13.02 -17.39
CA GLN A 181 3.21 11.67 -17.90
C GLN A 181 2.74 11.64 -19.35
N ASP A 182 1.83 12.52 -19.74
CA ASP A 182 1.32 12.63 -21.11
C ASP A 182 2.45 13.08 -22.08
N LYS A 183 3.29 14.04 -21.68
CA LYS A 183 4.50 14.42 -22.43
C LYS A 183 5.50 13.28 -22.59
N LEU A 184 5.66 12.47 -21.52
CA LEU A 184 6.52 11.28 -21.59
C LEU A 184 5.96 10.23 -22.55
N LYS A 185 4.63 10.00 -22.53
CA LYS A 185 3.96 9.11 -23.50
C LYS A 185 4.18 9.56 -24.94
N GLU A 186 4.01 10.85 -25.20
CA GLU A 186 4.23 11.44 -26.52
C GLU A 186 5.69 11.26 -26.97
N PHE A 187 6.65 11.51 -26.07
CA PHE A 187 8.07 11.34 -26.35
C PHE A 187 8.46 9.88 -26.62
N MET A 188 7.93 8.92 -25.85
CA MET A 188 8.26 7.50 -25.97
C MET A 188 7.51 6.81 -27.12
N GLY A 189 6.38 7.35 -27.56
CA GLY A 189 5.56 6.74 -28.62
C GLY A 189 5.21 5.28 -28.35
N ASP A 190 5.50 4.41 -29.29
CA ASP A 190 5.18 2.97 -29.22
C ASP A 190 5.94 2.21 -28.11
N ASP A 191 7.02 2.76 -27.59
CA ASP A 191 7.78 2.17 -26.48
C ASP A 191 7.08 2.36 -25.12
N TYR A 192 6.05 3.21 -25.04
CA TYR A 192 5.25 3.41 -23.85
C TYR A 192 3.99 2.54 -23.87
N ILE A 193 3.90 1.60 -22.92
CA ILE A 193 2.69 0.76 -22.77
C ILE A 193 1.75 1.44 -21.77
N ASP A 194 0.66 2.03 -22.26
CA ASP A 194 -0.29 2.71 -21.39
C ASP A 194 -1.27 1.76 -20.70
N TYR A 195 -1.11 1.60 -19.40
CA TYR A 195 -2.05 0.89 -18.53
C TYR A 195 -2.96 1.83 -17.73
N ASN A 196 -3.02 3.10 -18.11
CA ASN A 196 -3.81 4.13 -17.44
C ASN A 196 -3.48 4.34 -15.96
N LEU A 197 -2.29 3.94 -15.49
CA LEU A 197 -1.87 4.05 -14.09
C LEU A 197 -1.39 5.46 -13.77
N VAL A 198 -1.80 5.98 -12.61
CA VAL A 198 -1.31 7.25 -12.07
C VAL A 198 0.18 7.15 -11.75
N LEU A 199 0.61 6.05 -11.14
CA LEU A 199 2.01 5.77 -10.90
C LEU A 199 2.52 4.70 -11.88
N ALA A 200 3.08 5.15 -12.99
CA ALA A 200 3.76 4.31 -13.96
C ALA A 200 5.26 4.58 -13.97
N GLN A 201 6.04 3.58 -14.37
CA GLN A 201 7.45 3.72 -14.71
C GLN A 201 7.58 4.45 -16.05
N GLU A 202 8.80 4.80 -16.45
CA GLU A 202 9.09 5.56 -17.67
C GLU A 202 8.57 4.89 -18.95
N THR A 203 8.47 3.58 -18.95
CA THR A 203 7.90 2.77 -20.07
C THR A 203 6.41 2.46 -19.92
N GLY A 204 5.70 3.11 -19.00
CA GLY A 204 4.28 2.87 -18.72
C GLY A 204 3.99 1.67 -17.82
N ARG A 205 5.00 0.87 -17.48
CA ARG A 205 4.84 -0.30 -16.60
C ARG A 205 4.39 0.10 -15.21
N PRO A 206 3.70 -0.80 -14.47
CA PRO A 206 3.30 -0.51 -13.10
C PRO A 206 4.49 -0.17 -12.20
N CYS A 207 4.34 0.89 -11.40
CA CYS A 207 5.28 1.24 -10.35
C CYS A 207 4.95 0.41 -9.10
N GLU A 208 5.70 -0.67 -8.88
CA GLU A 208 5.48 -1.55 -7.74
C GLU A 208 5.83 -0.89 -6.41
N ASP A 209 5.21 -1.37 -5.33
CA ASP A 209 5.43 -0.90 -3.94
C ASP A 209 6.91 -0.90 -3.53
N ARG A 210 7.69 -1.88 -4.02
CA ARG A 210 9.15 -1.96 -3.78
C ARG A 210 9.90 -0.76 -4.38
N ILE A 211 9.46 -0.24 -5.53
CA ILE A 211 10.11 0.92 -6.17
C ILE A 211 9.90 2.15 -5.30
N ILE A 212 8.64 2.42 -4.92
CA ILE A 212 8.30 3.53 -4.02
C ILE A 212 8.98 3.36 -2.65
N GLY A 213 8.96 2.14 -2.08
CA GLY A 213 9.62 1.85 -0.81
C GLY A 213 11.11 2.14 -0.82
N ASN A 214 11.83 1.73 -1.88
CA ASN A 214 13.25 2.00 -2.02
C ASN A 214 13.55 3.50 -2.17
N GLN A 215 12.75 4.23 -2.93
CA GLN A 215 12.90 5.69 -3.06
C GLN A 215 12.61 6.39 -1.74
N PHE A 216 11.60 5.94 -0.99
CA PHE A 216 11.28 6.47 0.33
C PHE A 216 12.42 6.26 1.33
N GLU A 217 13.05 5.08 1.33
CA GLU A 217 14.23 4.81 2.17
C GLU A 217 15.42 5.72 1.81
N ARG A 218 15.64 5.99 0.50
CA ARG A 218 16.66 6.92 0.05
C ARG A 218 16.37 8.35 0.51
N LEU A 219 15.13 8.82 0.34
CA LEU A 219 14.69 10.15 0.80
C LEU A 219 14.92 10.32 2.31
N LYS A 220 14.50 9.35 3.13
CA LYS A 220 14.71 9.42 4.58
C LYS A 220 16.19 9.58 4.94
N LYS A 221 17.05 8.83 4.28
CA LYS A 221 18.50 8.88 4.54
C LYS A 221 19.14 10.19 4.08
N SER A 222 18.80 10.69 2.89
CA SER A 222 19.38 11.91 2.32
C SER A 222 18.93 13.15 3.06
N ALA A 223 17.69 13.19 3.54
CA ALA A 223 17.13 14.34 4.26
C ALA A 223 17.19 14.21 5.80
N GLY A 224 17.81 13.16 6.35
CA GLY A 224 17.93 12.97 7.79
C GLY A 224 16.59 12.80 8.52
N LEU A 225 15.56 12.28 7.84
CA LEU A 225 14.21 12.20 8.37
C LEU A 225 14.04 11.03 9.35
N PRO A 226 13.08 11.13 10.31
CA PRO A 226 12.80 10.06 11.25
C PRO A 226 12.46 8.75 10.55
N ASN A 227 12.99 7.64 11.08
CA ASN A 227 12.82 6.33 10.48
C ASN A 227 11.40 5.80 10.69
N VAL A 228 10.59 5.82 9.63
CA VAL A 228 9.26 5.21 9.54
C VAL A 228 9.16 4.37 8.28
N VAL A 229 8.24 3.43 8.24
CA VAL A 229 7.89 2.71 7.01
C VAL A 229 6.83 3.51 6.23
N PHE A 230 6.80 3.40 4.90
CA PHE A 230 5.85 4.16 4.08
C PHE A 230 4.40 4.03 4.56
N HIS A 231 3.98 2.83 4.98
CA HIS A 231 2.63 2.60 5.52
C HIS A 231 2.32 3.45 6.76
N SER A 232 3.33 3.91 7.50
CA SER A 232 3.14 4.80 8.64
C SER A 232 2.60 6.17 8.26
N LEU A 233 2.77 6.62 6.99
CA LEU A 233 2.19 7.87 6.49
C LEU A 233 0.66 7.86 6.57
N ARG A 234 0.03 6.71 6.34
CA ARG A 234 -1.42 6.54 6.55
C ARG A 234 -1.80 6.70 8.03
N HIS A 235 -1.00 6.18 8.96
CA HIS A 235 -1.23 6.41 10.40
C HIS A 235 -1.01 7.88 10.77
N SER A 236 0.02 8.51 10.20
CA SER A 236 0.28 9.95 10.37
C SER A 236 -0.90 10.79 9.89
N SER A 237 -1.47 10.45 8.72
CA SER A 237 -2.68 11.07 8.18
C SER A 237 -3.86 10.99 9.15
N THR A 238 -4.17 9.79 9.62
CA THR A 238 -5.29 9.58 10.55
C THR A 238 -5.09 10.37 11.84
N THR A 239 -3.89 10.33 12.44
CA THR A 239 -3.57 11.08 13.65
C THR A 239 -3.69 12.60 13.43
N TYR A 240 -3.24 13.07 12.27
CA TYR A 240 -3.33 14.49 11.91
C TYR A 240 -4.79 14.95 11.78
N LYS A 241 -5.61 14.18 11.05
CA LYS A 241 -7.05 14.47 10.85
C LYS A 241 -7.81 14.46 12.17
N LEU A 242 -7.57 13.48 13.04
CA LEU A 242 -8.17 13.42 14.37
C LEU A 242 -7.80 14.65 15.24
N LYS A 243 -6.55 15.14 15.14
CA LYS A 243 -6.14 16.34 15.87
C LYS A 243 -6.86 17.60 15.37
N ILE A 244 -7.03 17.76 14.04
CA ILE A 244 -7.71 18.91 13.45
C ILE A 244 -9.21 18.88 13.81
N ASN A 245 -9.84 17.74 13.72
CA ASN A 245 -11.26 17.56 13.97
C ASN A 245 -11.60 17.39 15.46
N LYS A 246 -10.65 17.67 16.40
CA LYS A 246 -10.83 17.53 17.86
C LYS A 246 -11.38 16.16 18.29
N GLY A 247 -11.12 15.11 17.51
CA GLY A 247 -11.56 13.76 17.79
C GLY A 247 -12.88 13.34 17.12
N ASP A 248 -13.58 14.22 16.45
CA ASP A 248 -14.72 13.88 15.61
C ASP A 248 -14.23 13.18 14.32
N VAL A 249 -14.80 12.01 14.03
CA VAL A 249 -14.45 11.15 12.89
C VAL A 249 -15.61 11.12 11.90
#